data_fe4ccfbd8f8788e941382365845b7767
#
_entry.id   fe4ccfbd8f8788e941382365845b7767
#
_cell.length_a   1.000
_cell.length_b   1.000
_cell.length_c   1.000
_cell.angle_alpha   90.00
_cell.angle_beta   90.00
_cell.angle_gamma   90.00
#
_symmetry.space_group_name_H-M   'P 1'
#
loop_
_entity.id
_entity.type
_entity.pdbx_description
1 polymer ?
#
loop_
_entity_poly.entity_id
_entity_poly.type
_entity_poly.pdbx_seq_one_letter_code
_entity_poly.pdbx_strand_id
1 'polypeptide(L)'
;MSIHIIDKFKFINDVYGHSVGDMALKTLAQSMKDCFAENAVLCRNGGDEFSIVLIGVTAEKAKEKIEKFTLEPRYFTYNNENHDFFISVGYAEFPKNCKEISKLIQCADMALYEVKLRGKHSCLAYRDNSNIQHRSRLGFALQDISKNLPGAFLIYKADPEDDRILFANQELINFAGCSDYDDFLAHTDHRFRNLIRPDE
;
A
#
# COMPACT_ATOMS: atom_id res chain seq x y z
N MET A 1 5.30 0.67 14.95
CA MET A 1 4.62 1.79 14.28
C MET A 1 3.85 1.29 13.10
N SER A 2 2.67 1.82 12.83
CA SER A 2 1.88 1.52 11.64
C SER A 2 1.47 2.81 10.92
N ILE A 3 1.34 2.73 9.60
CA ILE A 3 0.78 3.78 8.75
C ILE A 3 -0.51 3.26 8.16
N HIS A 4 -1.56 4.08 8.21
CA HIS A 4 -2.90 3.77 7.74
C HIS A 4 -3.30 4.78 6.67
N ILE A 5 -3.97 4.33 5.63
CA ILE A 5 -4.51 5.21 4.59
C ILE A 5 -5.93 4.78 4.23
N ILE A 6 -6.80 5.74 3.97
CA ILE A 6 -8.13 5.46 3.44
C ILE A 6 -8.00 5.10 1.95
N ASP A 7 -8.47 3.90 1.61
CA ASP A 7 -8.44 3.44 0.23
C ASP A 7 -9.39 4.25 -0.64
N LYS A 8 -8.89 4.70 -1.80
CA LYS A 8 -9.67 5.51 -2.75
C LYS A 8 -10.23 6.82 -2.17
N PHE A 9 -9.55 7.45 -1.20
CA PHE A 9 -10.03 8.68 -0.56
C PHE A 9 -10.32 9.81 -1.56
N LYS A 10 -9.49 9.94 -2.59
CA LYS A 10 -9.75 10.90 -3.68
C LYS A 10 -11.11 10.64 -4.35
N PHE A 11 -11.46 9.39 -4.61
CA PHE A 11 -12.76 9.01 -5.17
C PHE A 11 -13.92 9.45 -4.24
N ILE A 12 -13.76 9.28 -2.91
CA ILE A 12 -14.77 9.75 -1.94
C ILE A 12 -14.95 11.25 -2.09
N ASN A 13 -13.87 12.03 -2.14
CA ASN A 13 -13.96 13.49 -2.33
C ASN A 13 -14.57 13.88 -3.69
N ASP A 14 -14.15 13.23 -4.77
CA ASP A 14 -14.57 13.58 -6.13
C ASP A 14 -16.06 13.24 -6.37
N VAL A 15 -16.57 12.17 -5.77
CA VAL A 15 -17.96 11.70 -5.97
C VAL A 15 -18.93 12.29 -4.94
N TYR A 16 -18.53 12.34 -3.66
CA TYR A 16 -19.43 12.72 -2.57
C TYR A 16 -19.12 14.11 -1.97
N GLY A 17 -18.02 14.73 -2.39
CA GLY A 17 -17.58 16.04 -1.93
C GLY A 17 -16.66 15.99 -0.70
N HIS A 18 -15.90 17.06 -0.49
CA HIS A 18 -14.90 17.16 0.60
C HIS A 18 -15.52 17.04 2.00
N SER A 19 -16.74 17.51 2.21
CA SER A 19 -17.43 17.39 3.49
C SER A 19 -17.65 15.92 3.89
N VAL A 20 -17.92 15.05 2.92
CA VAL A 20 -18.06 13.60 3.13
C VAL A 20 -16.70 12.95 3.34
N GLY A 21 -15.68 13.37 2.60
CA GLY A 21 -14.31 12.96 2.88
C GLY A 21 -13.87 13.29 4.31
N ASP A 22 -14.23 14.49 4.81
CA ASP A 22 -13.95 14.87 6.20
C ASP A 22 -14.69 13.98 7.21
N MET A 23 -15.91 13.52 6.90
CA MET A 23 -16.61 12.55 7.74
C MET A 23 -15.87 11.21 7.79
N ALA A 24 -15.41 10.68 6.65
CA ALA A 24 -14.63 9.46 6.60
C ALA A 24 -13.33 9.57 7.41
N LEU A 25 -12.62 10.70 7.31
CA LEU A 25 -11.42 10.99 8.11
C LEU A 25 -11.73 11.03 9.61
N LYS A 26 -12.81 11.66 10.03
CA LYS A 26 -13.23 11.73 11.43
C LYS A 26 -13.63 10.36 11.96
N THR A 27 -14.34 9.57 11.16
CA THR A 27 -14.71 8.19 11.49
C THR A 27 -13.48 7.32 11.72
N LEU A 28 -12.49 7.39 10.81
CA LEU A 28 -11.23 6.67 10.99
C LEU A 28 -10.48 7.12 12.24
N ALA A 29 -10.34 8.44 12.44
CA ALA A 29 -9.65 8.99 13.61
C ALA A 29 -10.31 8.55 14.93
N GLN A 30 -11.65 8.49 14.99
CA GLN A 30 -12.38 8.01 16.16
C GLN A 30 -12.16 6.51 16.37
N SER A 31 -12.29 5.68 15.32
CA SER A 31 -12.01 4.25 15.40
C SER A 31 -10.59 3.96 15.90
N MET A 32 -9.60 4.75 15.44
CA MET A 32 -8.22 4.63 15.94
C MET A 32 -8.10 4.94 17.42
N LYS A 33 -8.77 5.99 17.90
CA LYS A 33 -8.80 6.34 19.33
C LYS A 33 -9.45 5.22 20.15
N ASP A 34 -10.59 4.72 19.71
CA ASP A 34 -11.34 3.69 20.43
C ASP A 34 -10.55 2.38 20.49
N CYS A 35 -9.84 2.04 19.42
CA CYS A 35 -9.06 0.82 19.37
C CYS A 35 -7.69 0.93 20.05
N PHE A 36 -6.96 2.05 19.90
CA PHE A 36 -5.54 2.14 20.27
C PHE A 36 -5.20 3.17 21.35
N ALA A 37 -6.18 3.76 22.04
CA ALA A 37 -5.95 4.85 23.01
C ALA A 37 -4.90 4.52 24.09
N GLU A 38 -4.81 3.27 24.52
CA GLU A 38 -3.84 2.85 25.53
C GLU A 38 -2.45 2.65 24.92
N ASN A 39 -1.46 3.38 25.42
CA ASN A 39 -0.05 3.28 25.03
C ASN A 39 0.24 3.58 23.55
N ALA A 40 -0.57 4.41 22.92
CA ALA A 40 -0.39 4.80 21.53
C ALA A 40 -0.27 6.32 21.34
N VAL A 41 0.58 6.74 20.42
CA VAL A 41 0.55 8.09 19.85
C VAL A 41 -0.12 8.00 18.50
N LEU A 42 -1.21 8.76 18.32
CA LEU A 42 -2.01 8.82 17.11
C LEU A 42 -1.72 10.14 16.40
N CYS A 43 -1.37 10.08 15.12
CA CYS A 43 -1.09 11.24 14.30
C CYS A 43 -1.85 11.18 12.98
N ARG A 44 -2.23 12.34 12.45
CA ARG A 44 -2.60 12.51 11.04
C ARG A 44 -1.45 13.23 10.36
N ASN A 45 -0.80 12.57 9.39
CA ASN A 45 0.40 13.10 8.71
C ASN A 45 0.02 14.13 7.63
N GLY A 46 -1.19 14.01 7.08
CA GLY A 46 -1.73 14.89 6.05
C GLY A 46 -2.68 14.12 5.13
N GLY A 47 -3.56 14.83 4.44
CA GLY A 47 -4.53 14.20 3.54
C GLY A 47 -5.30 13.06 4.20
N ASP A 48 -5.16 11.86 3.69
CA ASP A 48 -5.78 10.61 4.15
C ASP A 48 -4.83 9.70 4.94
N GLU A 49 -3.63 10.18 5.26
CA GLU A 49 -2.61 9.39 5.97
C GLU A 49 -2.65 9.59 7.48
N PHE A 50 -2.71 8.48 8.20
CA PHE A 50 -2.64 8.42 9.66
C PHE A 50 -1.50 7.50 10.11
N SER A 51 -0.93 7.80 11.27
CA SER A 51 0.10 6.97 11.92
C SER A 51 -0.29 6.61 13.34
N ILE A 52 0.08 5.40 13.74
CA ILE A 52 0.00 4.93 15.13
C ILE A 52 1.38 4.46 15.57
N VAL A 53 1.86 4.98 16.68
CA VAL A 53 3.05 4.48 17.36
C VAL A 53 2.60 3.78 18.65
N LEU A 54 2.72 2.46 18.67
CA LEU A 54 2.49 1.66 19.88
C LEU A 54 3.79 1.56 20.68
N ILE A 55 3.75 1.91 21.97
CA ILE A 55 4.94 1.94 22.84
C ILE A 55 4.97 0.65 23.67
N GLY A 56 6.13 -0.04 23.65
CA GLY A 56 6.32 -1.27 24.42
C GLY A 56 5.59 -2.51 23.88
N VAL A 57 5.13 -2.46 22.62
CA VAL A 57 4.40 -3.55 21.98
C VAL A 57 5.19 -4.04 20.74
N THR A 58 5.41 -5.36 20.65
CA THR A 58 6.02 -5.97 19.46
C THR A 58 5.02 -6.07 18.32
N ALA A 59 5.53 -6.12 17.08
CA ALA A 59 4.68 -6.30 15.89
C ALA A 59 3.86 -7.59 15.95
N GLU A 60 4.41 -8.65 16.52
CA GLU A 60 3.73 -9.94 16.69
C GLU A 60 2.53 -9.82 17.64
N LYS A 61 2.70 -9.15 18.78
CA LYS A 61 1.59 -8.90 19.73
C LYS A 61 0.54 -7.95 19.18
N ALA A 62 0.95 -7.00 18.34
CA ALA A 62 0.03 -6.05 17.73
C ALA A 62 -0.71 -6.61 16.52
N LYS A 63 -0.21 -7.69 15.91
CA LYS A 63 -0.67 -8.24 14.62
C LYS A 63 -2.19 -8.47 14.60
N GLU A 64 -2.69 -9.28 15.50
CA GLU A 64 -4.13 -9.63 15.57
C GLU A 64 -5.01 -8.38 15.70
N LYS A 65 -4.59 -7.45 16.55
CA LYS A 65 -5.30 -6.18 16.76
C LYS A 65 -5.30 -5.31 15.51
N ILE A 66 -4.15 -5.23 14.82
CA ILE A 66 -4.03 -4.48 13.56
C ILE A 66 -4.87 -5.13 12.46
N GLU A 67 -4.82 -6.46 12.33
CA GLU A 67 -5.63 -7.21 11.36
C GLU A 67 -7.12 -6.98 11.58
N LYS A 68 -7.60 -7.17 12.81
CA LYS A 68 -8.99 -6.92 13.19
C LYS A 68 -9.40 -5.48 12.88
N PHE A 69 -8.59 -4.51 13.30
CA PHE A 69 -8.84 -3.10 13.04
C PHE A 69 -8.88 -2.79 11.53
N THR A 70 -8.02 -3.39 10.73
CA THR A 70 -7.97 -3.15 9.28
C THR A 70 -9.22 -3.66 8.58
N LEU A 71 -9.72 -4.84 8.98
CA LEU A 71 -10.86 -5.51 8.35
C LEU A 71 -12.21 -5.04 8.90
N GLU A 72 -12.22 -4.27 9.98
CA GLU A 72 -13.45 -3.76 10.57
C GLU A 72 -14.18 -2.82 9.61
N PRO A 73 -15.49 -3.05 9.34
CA PRO A 73 -16.27 -2.20 8.44
C PRO A 73 -16.38 -0.77 8.98
N ARG A 74 -16.20 0.21 8.12
CA ARG A 74 -16.38 1.65 8.42
C ARG A 74 -17.25 2.28 7.37
N TYR A 75 -18.07 3.24 7.78
CA TYR A 75 -19.00 3.90 6.88
C TYR A 75 -18.97 5.41 7.08
N PHE A 76 -19.31 6.14 6.03
CA PHE A 76 -19.80 7.52 6.08
C PHE A 76 -21.24 7.55 5.60
N THR A 77 -22.01 8.55 6.04
CA THR A 77 -23.40 8.71 5.62
C THR A 77 -23.48 9.79 4.54
N TYR A 78 -24.16 9.47 3.43
CA TYR A 78 -24.47 10.43 2.38
C TYR A 78 -25.90 10.21 1.88
N ASN A 79 -26.73 11.26 1.82
CA ASN A 79 -28.13 11.20 1.43
C ASN A 79 -28.95 10.14 2.22
N ASN A 80 -28.72 10.03 3.53
CA ASN A 80 -29.32 9.04 4.43
C ASN A 80 -28.95 7.56 4.13
N GLU A 81 -27.94 7.32 3.31
CA GLU A 81 -27.41 5.98 3.03
C GLU A 81 -26.00 5.86 3.60
N ASN A 82 -25.68 4.68 4.12
CA ASN A 82 -24.34 4.36 4.61
C ASN A 82 -23.50 3.79 3.46
N HIS A 83 -22.32 4.35 3.27
CA HIS A 83 -21.35 3.93 2.27
C HIS A 83 -20.08 3.44 2.96
N ASP A 84 -19.65 2.25 2.61
CA ASP A 84 -18.45 1.64 3.17
C ASP A 84 -17.19 2.32 2.65
N PHE A 85 -16.20 2.42 3.52
CA PHE A 85 -14.84 2.73 3.11
C PHE A 85 -13.85 1.79 3.79
N PHE A 86 -12.74 1.56 3.14
CA PHE A 86 -11.71 0.61 3.56
C PHE A 86 -10.40 1.33 3.82
N ILE A 87 -9.52 0.65 4.56
CA ILE A 87 -8.18 1.12 4.85
C ILE A 87 -7.14 0.07 4.49
N SER A 88 -5.96 0.56 4.14
CA SER A 88 -4.75 -0.24 3.98
C SER A 88 -3.74 0.13 5.06
N VAL A 89 -3.02 -0.86 5.61
CA VAL A 89 -2.12 -0.67 6.73
C VAL A 89 -0.77 -1.33 6.48
N GLY A 90 0.30 -0.55 6.61
CA GLY A 90 1.67 -1.05 6.70
C GLY A 90 2.23 -0.85 8.10
N TYR A 91 2.94 -1.83 8.66
CA TYR A 91 3.51 -1.69 10.00
C TYR A 91 4.91 -2.27 10.13
N ALA A 92 5.70 -1.67 11.04
CA ALA A 92 7.07 -2.06 11.33
C ALA A 92 7.38 -1.94 12.82
N GLU A 93 8.37 -2.70 13.29
CA GLU A 93 8.82 -2.77 14.67
C GLU A 93 10.26 -2.27 14.79
N PHE A 94 10.52 -1.42 15.81
CA PHE A 94 11.86 -1.01 16.20
C PHE A 94 12.27 -1.77 17.47
N PRO A 95 13.50 -2.29 17.57
CA PRO A 95 14.61 -2.21 16.62
C PRO A 95 14.64 -3.34 15.57
N LYS A 96 13.65 -4.22 15.53
CA LYS A 96 13.64 -5.44 14.70
C LYS A 96 13.77 -5.17 13.20
N ASN A 97 13.02 -4.19 12.68
CA ASN A 97 12.95 -3.90 11.25
C ASN A 97 13.89 -2.78 10.80
N CYS A 98 14.43 -1.98 11.73
CA CYS A 98 15.37 -0.92 11.41
C CYS A 98 16.30 -0.65 12.59
N LYS A 99 17.52 -0.20 12.30
CA LYS A 99 18.54 0.14 13.33
C LYS A 99 18.39 1.57 13.84
N GLU A 100 17.72 2.43 13.09
CA GLU A 100 17.49 3.83 13.41
C GLU A 100 15.99 4.10 13.47
N ILE A 101 15.54 4.75 14.55
CA ILE A 101 14.11 5.04 14.72
C ILE A 101 13.58 5.97 13.62
N SER A 102 14.43 6.83 13.06
CA SER A 102 14.11 7.69 11.93
C SER A 102 13.68 6.93 10.67
N LYS A 103 14.10 5.68 10.53
CA LYS A 103 13.73 4.80 9.41
C LYS A 103 12.46 3.99 9.64
N LEU A 104 11.90 4.04 10.85
CA LEU A 104 10.73 3.25 11.20
C LEU A 104 9.50 3.61 10.35
N ILE A 105 9.30 4.90 10.10
CA ILE A 105 8.25 5.40 9.21
C ILE A 105 8.43 4.81 7.81
N GLN A 106 9.64 4.90 7.27
CA GLN A 106 9.95 4.39 5.94
C GLN A 106 9.68 2.89 5.81
N CYS A 107 10.03 2.09 6.83
CA CYS A 107 9.75 0.66 6.85
C CYS A 107 8.23 0.38 6.83
N ALA A 108 7.46 1.10 7.64
CA ALA A 108 6.00 0.94 7.65
C ALA A 108 5.35 1.39 6.33
N ASP A 109 5.85 2.46 5.71
CA ASP A 109 5.41 2.96 4.42
C ASP A 109 5.69 1.96 3.28
N MET A 110 6.85 1.32 3.29
CA MET A 110 7.18 0.25 2.34
C MET A 110 6.22 -0.94 2.46
N ALA A 111 5.84 -1.33 3.68
CA ALA A 111 4.85 -2.37 3.89
C ALA A 111 3.46 -1.95 3.39
N LEU A 112 3.05 -0.70 3.63
CA LEU A 112 1.81 -0.14 3.11
C LEU A 112 1.78 -0.11 1.58
N TYR A 113 2.90 0.22 0.96
CA TYR A 113 3.04 0.18 -0.49
C TYR A 113 2.78 -1.24 -1.03
N GLU A 114 3.34 -2.26 -0.39
CA GLU A 114 3.09 -3.67 -0.76
C GLU A 114 1.61 -4.05 -0.61
N VAL A 115 0.93 -3.58 0.43
CA VAL A 115 -0.53 -3.74 0.57
C VAL A 115 -1.28 -3.16 -0.62
N LYS A 116 -0.91 -1.94 -1.04
CA LYS A 116 -1.54 -1.27 -2.19
C LYS A 116 -1.35 -2.04 -3.50
N LEU A 117 -0.20 -2.67 -3.69
CA LEU A 117 0.08 -3.51 -4.87
C LEU A 117 -0.74 -4.81 -4.87
N ARG A 118 -1.02 -5.38 -3.69
CA ARG A 118 -1.76 -6.64 -3.53
C ARG A 118 -3.29 -6.50 -3.55
N GLY A 119 -3.82 -5.34 -3.89
CA GLY A 119 -5.26 -5.13 -4.02
C GLY A 119 -5.89 -4.30 -2.91
N LYS A 120 -5.11 -3.76 -1.95
CA LYS A 120 -5.57 -2.91 -0.85
C LYS A 120 -6.40 -3.67 0.21
N HIS A 121 -7.07 -2.95 1.12
CA HIS A 121 -7.95 -3.47 2.17
C HIS A 121 -7.32 -4.65 2.95
N SER A 122 -6.08 -4.49 3.34
CA SER A 122 -5.33 -5.48 4.14
C SER A 122 -4.22 -4.80 4.94
N CYS A 123 -3.51 -5.57 5.76
CA CYS A 123 -2.34 -5.09 6.47
C CYS A 123 -1.14 -6.00 6.28
N LEU A 124 0.06 -5.43 6.25
CA LEU A 124 1.31 -6.16 6.17
C LEU A 124 2.35 -5.64 7.16
N ALA A 125 3.08 -6.59 7.75
CA ALA A 125 4.32 -6.28 8.45
C ALA A 125 5.44 -6.02 7.45
N TYR A 126 6.28 -5.02 7.73
CA TYR A 126 7.51 -4.83 6.97
C TYR A 126 8.39 -6.09 7.04
N ARG A 127 8.87 -6.49 5.88
CA ARG A 127 9.88 -7.53 5.72
C ARG A 127 11.05 -6.93 4.94
N ASP A 128 12.26 -7.19 5.41
CA ASP A 128 13.47 -6.72 4.72
C ASP A 128 13.71 -7.56 3.45
N ASN A 129 12.95 -7.26 2.42
CA ASN A 129 13.16 -7.81 1.09
C ASN A 129 13.85 -6.73 0.25
N SER A 130 15.13 -6.89 -0.04
CA SER A 130 15.93 -5.94 -0.83
C SER A 130 15.31 -5.59 -2.20
N ASN A 131 14.48 -6.45 -2.75
CA ASN A 131 13.74 -6.22 -4.00
C ASN A 131 12.61 -5.17 -3.88
N ILE A 132 12.04 -4.97 -2.67
CA ILE A 132 10.97 -4.00 -2.44
C ILE A 132 11.52 -2.56 -2.34
N GLN A 133 12.76 -2.39 -1.86
CA GLN A 133 13.36 -1.05 -1.71
C GLN A 133 13.55 -0.33 -3.05
N HIS A 134 13.88 -1.04 -4.13
CA HIS A 134 13.95 -0.46 -5.46
C HIS A 134 12.57 -0.16 -6.04
N ARG A 135 11.55 -0.97 -5.74
CA ARG A 135 10.18 -0.79 -6.21
C ARG A 135 9.47 0.40 -5.55
N SER A 136 9.68 0.64 -4.25
CA SER A 136 8.99 1.74 -3.55
C SER A 136 9.45 3.13 -4.02
N ARG A 137 10.72 3.32 -4.36
CA ARG A 137 11.23 4.62 -4.85
C ARG A 137 10.70 5.00 -6.24
N LEU A 138 10.44 4.01 -7.10
CA LEU A 138 9.88 4.22 -8.43
C LEU A 138 8.34 4.19 -8.44
N GLY A 139 7.72 3.50 -7.48
CA GLY A 139 6.32 3.13 -7.52
C GLY A 139 5.32 4.28 -7.34
N PHE A 140 5.63 5.28 -6.50
CA PHE A 140 4.70 6.40 -6.31
C PHE A 140 4.54 7.24 -7.58
N ALA A 141 5.63 7.52 -8.28
CA ALA A 141 5.58 8.26 -9.54
C ALA A 141 4.99 7.43 -10.69
N LEU A 142 5.19 6.12 -10.69
CA LEU A 142 4.80 5.24 -11.79
C LEU A 142 3.35 4.80 -11.75
N GLN A 143 2.73 4.63 -10.57
CA GLN A 143 1.29 4.33 -10.48
C GLN A 143 0.43 5.49 -10.98
N ASP A 144 0.85 6.73 -10.74
CA ASP A 144 0.13 7.90 -11.24
C ASP A 144 0.33 8.08 -12.76
N ILE A 145 1.51 7.73 -13.26
CA ILE A 145 1.82 7.76 -14.70
C ILE A 145 1.11 6.62 -15.43
N SER A 146 1.15 5.39 -14.90
CA SER A 146 0.61 4.20 -15.56
C SER A 146 -0.92 4.20 -15.69
N LYS A 147 -1.64 4.87 -14.78
CA LYS A 147 -3.11 5.03 -14.88
C LYS A 147 -3.54 5.95 -16.00
N ASN A 148 -2.64 6.81 -16.48
CA ASN A 148 -2.92 7.84 -17.48
C ASN A 148 -2.21 7.58 -18.82
N LEU A 149 -1.38 6.54 -18.92
CA LEU A 149 -0.74 6.15 -20.17
C LEU A 149 -1.62 5.13 -20.88
N PRO A 150 -2.06 5.40 -22.13
CA PRO A 150 -2.72 4.39 -22.94
C PRO A 150 -1.72 3.33 -23.40
N GLY A 151 -2.07 2.06 -23.25
CA GLY A 151 -1.30 0.93 -23.75
C GLY A 151 -0.48 0.17 -22.73
N ALA A 152 0.15 -0.91 -23.19
CA ALA A 152 1.00 -1.77 -22.39
C ALA A 152 2.31 -1.06 -22.04
N PHE A 153 2.67 -1.06 -20.74
CA PHE A 153 3.82 -0.32 -20.24
C PHE A 153 4.66 -1.16 -19.29
N LEU A 154 5.98 -1.12 -19.52
CA LEU A 154 6.99 -1.86 -18.77
C LEU A 154 8.14 -0.96 -18.35
N ILE A 155 8.67 -1.19 -17.15
CA ILE A 155 9.98 -0.68 -16.74
C ILE A 155 10.84 -1.86 -16.31
N TYR A 156 12.05 -1.91 -16.83
CA TYR A 156 13.04 -2.90 -16.46
C TYR A 156 14.40 -2.25 -16.22
N LYS A 157 15.30 -2.95 -15.59
CA LYS A 157 16.68 -2.51 -15.40
C LYS A 157 17.44 -2.75 -16.70
N ALA A 158 17.92 -1.68 -17.33
CA ALA A 158 18.71 -1.74 -18.57
C ALA A 158 20.16 -2.13 -18.26
N ASP A 159 20.38 -3.37 -17.82
CA ASP A 159 21.67 -3.95 -17.49
C ASP A 159 21.75 -5.34 -18.15
N PRO A 160 22.76 -5.61 -19.02
CA PRO A 160 22.87 -6.89 -19.74
C PRO A 160 22.92 -8.12 -18.84
N GLU A 161 23.47 -7.98 -17.63
CA GLU A 161 23.58 -9.07 -16.65
C GLU A 161 22.37 -9.16 -15.73
N ASP A 162 21.60 -8.05 -15.59
CA ASP A 162 20.50 -7.93 -14.64
C ASP A 162 19.35 -7.13 -15.24
N ASP A 163 18.64 -7.69 -16.21
CA ASP A 163 17.52 -7.09 -16.93
C ASP A 163 16.15 -7.30 -16.25
N ARG A 164 16.16 -7.34 -14.90
CA ARG A 164 14.95 -7.61 -14.12
C ARG A 164 13.84 -6.58 -14.36
N ILE A 165 12.61 -7.08 -14.39
CA ILE A 165 11.41 -6.27 -14.50
C ILE A 165 11.18 -5.54 -13.18
N LEU A 166 11.01 -4.22 -13.25
CA LEU A 166 10.79 -3.34 -12.12
C LEU A 166 9.31 -2.96 -11.98
N PHE A 167 8.60 -2.87 -13.10
CA PHE A 167 7.19 -2.51 -13.16
C PHE A 167 6.55 -2.98 -14.47
N ALA A 168 5.28 -3.40 -14.40
CA ALA A 168 4.39 -3.62 -15.54
C ALA A 168 2.99 -3.10 -15.18
N ASN A 169 2.30 -2.44 -16.12
CA ASN A 169 0.93 -2.00 -15.89
C ASN A 169 -0.07 -3.13 -16.18
N GLN A 170 -1.31 -2.95 -15.73
CA GLN A 170 -2.34 -3.99 -15.88
C GLN A 170 -2.63 -4.34 -17.34
N GLU A 171 -2.50 -3.40 -18.26
CA GLU A 171 -2.69 -3.66 -19.68
C GLU A 171 -1.63 -4.60 -20.24
N LEU A 172 -0.35 -4.46 -19.84
CA LEU A 172 0.69 -5.40 -20.23
C LEU A 172 0.48 -6.79 -19.62
N ILE A 173 0.08 -6.85 -18.34
CA ILE A 173 -0.22 -8.11 -17.65
C ILE A 173 -1.34 -8.85 -18.38
N ASN A 174 -2.42 -8.16 -18.71
CA ASN A 174 -3.55 -8.72 -19.46
C ASN A 174 -3.12 -9.14 -20.88
N PHE A 175 -2.30 -8.33 -21.54
CA PHE A 175 -1.77 -8.64 -22.89
C PHE A 175 -0.89 -9.89 -22.88
N ALA A 176 -0.13 -10.12 -21.80
CA ALA A 176 0.68 -11.32 -21.62
C ALA A 176 -0.16 -12.55 -21.23
N GLY A 177 -1.50 -12.41 -21.04
CA GLY A 177 -2.38 -13.48 -20.64
C GLY A 177 -2.27 -13.88 -19.16
N CYS A 178 -1.67 -13.03 -18.34
CA CYS A 178 -1.46 -13.27 -16.91
C CYS A 178 -2.61 -12.69 -16.08
N SER A 179 -2.90 -13.31 -14.93
CA SER A 179 -3.99 -12.92 -14.03
C SER A 179 -3.64 -11.70 -13.17
N ASP A 180 -2.39 -11.61 -12.76
CA ASP A 180 -1.86 -10.55 -11.90
C ASP A 180 -0.35 -10.34 -12.10
N TYR A 181 0.21 -9.41 -11.33
CA TYR A 181 1.63 -9.07 -11.43
C TYR A 181 2.57 -10.19 -11.00
N ASP A 182 2.19 -10.99 -10.02
CA ASP A 182 3.03 -12.09 -9.52
C ASP A 182 3.04 -13.25 -10.54
N ASP A 183 1.91 -13.53 -11.18
CA ASP A 183 1.77 -14.47 -12.30
C ASP A 183 2.61 -14.01 -13.51
N PHE A 184 2.55 -12.72 -13.84
CA PHE A 184 3.38 -12.12 -14.89
C PHE A 184 4.88 -12.22 -14.61
N LEU A 185 5.32 -11.99 -13.38
CA LEU A 185 6.71 -12.16 -12.99
C LEU A 185 7.16 -13.61 -13.04
N ALA A 186 6.31 -14.54 -12.62
CA ALA A 186 6.57 -15.98 -12.74
C ALA A 186 6.68 -16.41 -14.21
N HIS A 187 5.77 -15.91 -15.06
CA HIS A 187 5.77 -16.20 -16.50
C HIS A 187 7.05 -15.71 -17.20
N THR A 188 7.60 -14.58 -16.77
CA THR A 188 8.81 -13.96 -17.36
C THR A 188 10.10 -14.32 -16.62
N ASP A 189 10.04 -15.16 -15.58
CA ASP A 189 11.18 -15.42 -14.68
C ASP A 189 11.82 -14.10 -14.18
N HIS A 190 10.99 -13.09 -13.91
CA HIS A 190 11.38 -11.73 -13.50
C HIS A 190 12.26 -10.96 -14.50
N ARG A 191 12.46 -11.44 -15.74
CA ARG A 191 13.42 -10.89 -16.70
C ARG A 191 12.75 -10.35 -17.96
N PHE A 192 13.22 -9.18 -18.39
CA PHE A 192 12.74 -8.54 -19.63
C PHE A 192 13.02 -9.40 -20.87
N ARG A 193 14.20 -10.03 -20.96
CA ARG A 193 14.57 -10.87 -22.10
C ARG A 193 13.60 -12.01 -22.39
N ASN A 194 12.87 -12.47 -21.39
CA ASN A 194 11.91 -13.56 -21.54
C ASN A 194 10.56 -13.10 -22.08
N LEU A 195 10.33 -11.79 -22.18
CA LEU A 195 9.16 -11.19 -22.86
C LEU A 195 9.36 -11.09 -24.37
N ILE A 196 10.61 -11.03 -24.82
CA ILE A 196 10.96 -10.89 -26.23
C ILE A 196 11.22 -12.28 -26.79
N ARG A 197 10.44 -12.71 -27.78
CA ARG A 197 10.72 -13.97 -28.46
C ARG A 197 12.07 -13.87 -29.18
N PRO A 198 12.94 -14.90 -29.11
CA PRO A 198 14.26 -14.85 -29.75
C PRO A 198 14.23 -14.81 -31.29
N ASP A 199 13.06 -14.97 -31.89
CA ASP A 199 12.90 -15.19 -33.35
C ASP A 199 12.26 -13.99 -34.09
N GLU A 200 12.12 -12.84 -33.45
CA GLU A 200 11.75 -11.55 -34.02
C GLU A 200 12.88 -10.51 -33.72
#